data_c5cdaf3fdf021c07d9a7a0a7fcb92e21
#
_entry.id   c5cdaf3fdf021c07d9a7a0a7fcb92e21
#
_cell.length_a   1.000
_cell.length_b   1.000
_cell.length_c   1.000
_cell.angle_alpha   90.00
_cell.angle_beta   90.00
_cell.angle_gamma   90.00
#
_symmetry.space_group_name_H-M   'P 1'
#
loop_
_entity.id
_entity.type
_entity.pdbx_description
1 polymer ?
#
loop_
_entity_poly.entity_id
_entity_poly.type
_entity_poly.pdbx_seq_one_letter_code
_entity_poly.pdbx_strand_id
1 'polypeptide(L)'
;MKILVDTHVALWLFNDYENLSQTASDCLRDEKNELYISIASAWEVAIKYGLGKLPEFNGGVKRFLHAIHENPIEIIGIHSEYVKKVEELSYVHRDPFDRIIIATALCEEMMILTADENIQKYDVSWVW
;
A
#
# COMPACT_ATOMS: atom_id res chain seq x y z
N MET A 1 10.09 5.11 -12.24
CA MET A 1 10.32 4.31 -11.01
C MET A 1 9.04 3.62 -10.64
N LYS A 2 9.12 2.36 -10.26
CA LYS A 2 7.96 1.60 -9.78
C LYS A 2 7.77 1.81 -8.29
N ILE A 3 6.60 2.27 -7.90
CA ILE A 3 6.26 2.57 -6.50
C ILE A 3 5.02 1.77 -6.10
N LEU A 4 5.13 1.03 -4.99
CA LEU A 4 4.02 0.33 -4.38
C LEU A 4 3.48 1.19 -3.24
N VAL A 5 2.21 1.58 -3.35
CA VAL A 5 1.58 2.48 -2.39
C VAL A 5 1.02 1.66 -1.23
N ASP A 6 1.43 2.01 -0.01
CA ASP A 6 0.91 1.38 1.21
C ASP A 6 -0.58 1.74 1.41
N THR A 7 -1.31 0.86 2.07
CA THR A 7 -2.75 1.02 2.32
C THR A 7 -3.11 2.36 2.95
N HIS A 8 -2.40 2.77 4.02
CA HIS A 8 -2.68 4.02 4.71
C HIS A 8 -2.40 5.24 3.84
N VAL A 9 -1.35 5.18 3.02
CA VAL A 9 -1.02 6.25 2.09
C VAL A 9 -2.15 6.44 1.07
N ALA A 10 -2.70 5.33 0.56
CA ALA A 10 -3.84 5.40 -0.35
C ALA A 10 -5.09 5.98 0.33
N LEU A 11 -5.36 5.58 1.57
CA LEU A 11 -6.48 6.13 2.34
C LEU A 11 -6.32 7.65 2.53
N TRP A 12 -5.12 8.11 2.84
CA TRP A 12 -4.85 9.54 2.97
C TRP A 12 -4.99 10.26 1.63
N LEU A 13 -4.49 9.67 0.56
CA LEU A 13 -4.63 10.25 -0.78
C LEU A 13 -6.10 10.49 -1.13
N PHE A 14 -6.99 9.57 -0.78
CA PHE A 14 -8.40 9.64 -1.13
C PHE A 14 -9.27 10.43 -0.16
N ASN A 15 -8.82 10.60 1.09
CA ASN A 15 -9.68 11.15 2.15
C ASN A 15 -9.02 12.24 3.01
N ASP A 16 -7.72 12.16 3.25
CA ASP A 16 -6.99 13.04 4.17
C ASP A 16 -5.65 13.46 3.57
N TYR A 17 -5.70 14.13 2.44
CA TYR A 17 -4.51 14.49 1.66
C TYR A 17 -3.45 15.23 2.48
N GLU A 18 -3.87 16.01 3.48
CA GLU A 18 -3.01 16.75 4.38
C GLU A 18 -2.08 15.87 5.23
N ASN A 19 -2.40 14.59 5.37
CA ASN A 19 -1.55 13.65 6.10
C ASN A 19 -0.35 13.16 5.28
N LEU A 20 -0.33 13.43 3.98
CA LEU A 20 0.79 13.06 3.12
C LEU A 20 1.98 14.00 3.36
N SER A 21 3.18 13.42 3.43
CA SER A 21 4.40 14.23 3.44
C SER A 21 4.57 14.93 2.09
N GLN A 22 5.41 15.96 2.03
CA GLN A 22 5.72 16.61 0.77
C GLN A 22 6.35 15.63 -0.21
N THR A 23 7.26 14.79 0.28
CA THR A 23 7.91 13.75 -0.53
C THR A 23 6.87 12.77 -1.10
N ALA A 24 5.92 12.31 -0.28
CA ALA A 24 4.86 11.40 -0.73
C ALA A 24 3.99 12.06 -1.79
N SER A 25 3.58 13.30 -1.55
CA SER A 25 2.78 14.07 -2.51
C SER A 25 3.52 14.21 -3.85
N ASP A 26 4.80 14.54 -3.81
CA ASP A 26 5.63 14.69 -5.01
C ASP A 26 5.76 13.36 -5.77
N CYS A 27 5.98 12.26 -5.06
CA CYS A 27 6.04 10.92 -5.66
C CYS A 27 4.75 10.54 -6.37
N LEU A 28 3.61 10.85 -5.76
CA LEU A 28 2.29 10.53 -6.32
C LEU A 28 1.94 11.37 -7.54
N ARG A 29 2.49 12.59 -7.64
CA ARG A 29 2.22 13.50 -8.76
C ARG A 29 3.19 13.34 -9.92
N ASP A 30 4.35 12.76 -9.70
CA ASP A 30 5.37 12.63 -10.73
C ASP A 30 4.94 11.60 -11.78
N GLU A 31 4.61 12.08 -12.98
CA GLU A 31 4.16 11.23 -14.09
C GLU A 31 5.20 10.22 -14.56
N LYS A 32 6.45 10.39 -14.17
CA LYS A 32 7.52 9.42 -14.47
C LYS A 32 7.45 8.19 -13.60
N ASN A 33 6.72 8.24 -12.48
CA ASN A 33 6.53 7.12 -11.58
C ASN A 33 5.38 6.24 -12.05
N GLU A 34 5.58 4.92 -12.00
CA GLU A 34 4.53 3.94 -12.20
C GLU A 34 4.02 3.54 -10.81
N LEU A 35 2.75 3.86 -10.53
CA LEU A 35 2.14 3.63 -9.22
C LEU A 35 1.35 2.33 -9.22
N TYR A 36 1.57 1.53 -8.19
CA TYR A 36 0.89 0.26 -7.98
C TYR A 36 0.32 0.22 -6.56
N ILE A 37 -0.75 -0.55 -6.40
CA ILE A 37 -1.30 -0.90 -5.09
C ILE A 37 -1.66 -2.37 -5.07
N SER A 38 -1.38 -3.06 -3.98
CA SER A 38 -1.72 -4.47 -3.84
C SER A 38 -3.22 -4.66 -3.66
N ILE A 39 -3.78 -5.70 -4.27
CA ILE A 39 -5.15 -6.11 -3.97
C ILE A 39 -5.32 -6.44 -2.46
N ALA A 40 -4.24 -6.80 -1.79
CA ALA A 40 -4.23 -7.01 -0.35
C ALA A 40 -4.64 -5.76 0.42
N SER A 41 -4.33 -4.56 -0.10
CA SER A 41 -4.77 -3.30 0.50
C SER A 41 -6.29 -3.14 0.46
N ALA A 42 -6.92 -3.51 -0.65
CA ALA A 42 -8.38 -3.49 -0.76
C ALA A 42 -9.00 -4.52 0.20
N TRP A 43 -8.39 -5.68 0.32
CA TRP A 43 -8.82 -6.71 1.26
C TRP A 43 -8.72 -6.23 2.71
N GLU A 44 -7.63 -5.58 3.06
CA GLU A 44 -7.44 -4.97 4.39
C GLU A 44 -8.53 -3.93 4.68
N VAL A 45 -8.82 -3.05 3.73
CA VAL A 45 -9.87 -2.04 3.86
C VAL A 45 -11.24 -2.70 4.06
N ALA A 46 -11.54 -3.75 3.29
CA ALA A 46 -12.81 -4.47 3.42
C ALA A 46 -13.00 -5.05 4.83
N ILE A 47 -11.96 -5.67 5.37
CA ILE A 47 -11.99 -6.26 6.72
C ILE A 47 -12.13 -5.17 7.77
N LYS A 48 -11.29 -4.16 7.73
CA LYS A 48 -11.27 -3.10 8.75
C LYS A 48 -12.54 -2.25 8.73
N TYR A 49 -13.03 -1.92 7.54
CA TYR A 49 -14.29 -1.20 7.41
C TYR A 49 -15.46 -2.03 7.96
N GLY A 50 -15.51 -3.31 7.62
CA GLY A 50 -16.53 -4.23 8.13
C GLY A 50 -16.55 -4.36 9.65
N LEU A 51 -15.38 -4.18 10.28
CA LEU A 51 -15.23 -4.22 11.75
C LEU A 51 -15.45 -2.85 12.42
N GLY A 52 -15.79 -1.81 11.66
CA GLY A 52 -15.94 -0.47 12.18
C GLY A 52 -14.63 0.22 12.57
N LYS A 53 -13.51 -0.26 12.05
CA LYS A 53 -12.17 0.29 12.37
C LYS A 53 -11.70 1.39 11.43
N LEU A 54 -12.52 1.76 10.44
CA LEU A 54 -12.24 2.87 9.52
C LEU A 54 -13.42 3.85 9.51
N PRO A 55 -13.76 4.46 10.67
CA PRO A 55 -14.94 5.32 10.77
C PRO A 55 -14.85 6.58 9.92
N GLU A 56 -13.62 7.04 9.63
CA GLU A 56 -13.38 8.26 8.86
C GLU A 56 -13.43 8.03 7.35
N PHE A 57 -13.38 6.78 6.90
CA PHE A 57 -13.42 6.45 5.49
C PHE A 57 -14.79 5.97 5.07
N ASN A 58 -15.63 6.89 4.60
CA ASN A 58 -16.99 6.57 4.15
C ASN A 58 -16.98 5.78 2.85
N GLY A 59 -17.90 4.81 2.71
CA GLY A 59 -18.13 4.07 1.49
C GLY A 59 -17.39 2.74 1.38
N GLY A 60 -16.47 2.46 2.29
CA GLY A 60 -15.81 1.17 2.37
C GLY A 60 -14.98 0.80 1.15
N VAL A 61 -14.85 -0.51 0.88
CA VAL A 61 -13.98 -1.02 -0.18
C VAL A 61 -14.47 -0.66 -1.59
N LYS A 62 -15.76 -0.49 -1.78
CA LYS A 62 -16.28 -0.06 -3.10
C LYS A 62 -15.76 1.32 -3.46
N ARG A 63 -15.81 2.25 -2.52
CA ARG A 63 -15.28 3.60 -2.72
C ARG A 63 -13.77 3.56 -2.91
N PHE A 64 -13.08 2.74 -2.13
CA PHE A 64 -11.63 2.58 -2.21
C PHE A 64 -11.20 2.12 -3.61
N LEU A 65 -11.84 1.07 -4.13
CA LEU A 65 -11.56 0.55 -5.47
C LEU A 65 -11.89 1.57 -6.55
N HIS A 66 -13.01 2.28 -6.41
CA HIS A 66 -13.42 3.32 -7.35
C HIS A 66 -12.37 4.45 -7.39
N ALA A 67 -11.89 4.88 -6.22
CA ALA A 67 -10.86 5.91 -6.13
C ALA A 67 -9.55 5.47 -6.78
N ILE A 68 -9.16 4.21 -6.62
CA ILE A 68 -7.98 3.66 -7.30
C ILE A 68 -8.14 3.77 -8.82
N HIS A 69 -9.31 3.38 -9.35
CA HIS A 69 -9.57 3.43 -10.79
C HIS A 69 -9.58 4.86 -11.35
N GLU A 70 -9.91 5.84 -10.53
CA GLU A 70 -9.91 7.25 -10.96
C GLU A 70 -8.53 7.90 -10.88
N ASN A 71 -7.55 7.19 -10.35
CA ASN A 71 -6.17 7.65 -10.24
C ASN A 71 -5.26 6.78 -11.11
N PRO A 72 -4.07 7.27 -11.51
CA PRO A 72 -3.13 6.48 -12.29
C PRO A 72 -2.38 5.46 -11.42
N ILE A 73 -3.13 4.61 -10.72
CA ILE A 73 -2.61 3.57 -9.84
C ILE A 73 -3.13 2.22 -10.34
N GLU A 74 -2.22 1.30 -10.62
CA GLU A 74 -2.56 -0.04 -11.09
C GLU A 74 -2.66 -1.00 -9.91
N ILE A 75 -3.72 -1.81 -9.88
CA ILE A 75 -3.86 -2.87 -8.87
C ILE A 75 -3.02 -4.07 -9.28
N ILE A 76 -2.17 -4.52 -8.37
CA ILE A 76 -1.40 -5.75 -8.56
C ILE A 76 -1.98 -6.86 -7.69
N GLY A 77 -2.20 -8.04 -8.29
CA GLY A 77 -2.73 -9.21 -7.60
C GLY A 77 -1.69 -9.85 -6.67
N ILE A 78 -2.13 -10.84 -5.90
CA ILE A 78 -1.26 -11.63 -5.04
C ILE A 78 -0.79 -12.84 -5.84
N HIS A 79 0.46 -12.83 -6.26
CA HIS A 79 1.06 -13.92 -7.03
C HIS A 79 1.72 -14.94 -6.09
N SER A 80 1.86 -16.17 -6.57
CA SER A 80 2.47 -17.24 -5.76
C SER A 80 3.89 -16.93 -5.31
N GLU A 81 4.66 -16.20 -6.12
CA GLU A 81 6.02 -15.77 -5.78
C GLU A 81 6.04 -14.88 -4.53
N TYR A 82 5.03 -14.02 -4.36
CA TYR A 82 4.95 -13.15 -3.18
C TYR A 82 4.63 -13.95 -1.93
N VAL A 83 3.74 -14.94 -2.05
CA VAL A 83 3.39 -15.83 -0.93
C VAL A 83 4.62 -16.61 -0.47
N LYS A 84 5.39 -17.14 -1.41
CA LYS A 84 6.66 -17.83 -1.11
C LYS A 84 7.64 -16.89 -0.41
N LYS A 85 7.71 -15.64 -0.86
CA LYS A 85 8.62 -14.64 -0.29
C LYS A 85 8.26 -14.28 1.15
N VAL A 86 6.97 -14.25 1.48
CA VAL A 86 6.51 -14.00 2.86
C VAL A 86 7.16 -14.97 3.86
N GLU A 87 7.28 -16.26 3.51
CA GLU A 87 7.90 -17.27 4.37
C GLU A 87 9.37 -16.92 4.68
N GLU A 88 10.07 -16.26 3.77
CA GLU A 88 11.48 -15.90 3.91
C GLU A 88 11.72 -14.60 4.68
N LEU A 89 10.69 -13.78 4.90
CA LEU A 89 10.84 -12.49 5.55
C LEU A 89 11.19 -12.64 7.03
N SER A 90 12.07 -11.76 7.53
CA SER A 90 12.33 -11.63 8.96
C SER A 90 11.03 -11.35 9.70
N TYR A 91 10.91 -11.86 10.93
CA TYR A 91 9.68 -11.73 11.71
C TYR A 91 9.69 -10.46 12.55
N VAL A 92 9.87 -9.30 11.91
CA VAL A 92 9.89 -7.98 12.55
C VAL A 92 8.47 -7.52 12.91
N HIS A 93 7.50 -7.86 12.05
CA HIS A 93 6.11 -7.44 12.20
C HIS A 93 5.18 -8.61 11.85
N ARG A 94 4.02 -8.67 12.50
CA ARG A 94 3.09 -9.79 12.34
C ARG A 94 1.97 -9.54 11.35
N ASP A 95 1.73 -8.29 10.98
CA ASP A 95 0.60 -7.94 10.12
C ASP A 95 0.75 -8.63 8.76
N PRO A 96 -0.16 -9.55 8.39
CA PRO A 96 -0.05 -10.29 7.14
C PRO A 96 -0.23 -9.39 5.91
N PHE A 97 -0.97 -8.30 6.01
CA PHE A 97 -1.15 -7.38 4.89
C PHE A 97 0.14 -6.63 4.60
N ASP A 98 0.81 -6.12 5.64
CA ASP A 98 2.10 -5.45 5.48
C ASP A 98 3.16 -6.41 4.95
N ARG A 99 3.17 -7.64 5.44
CA ARG A 99 4.15 -8.65 5.02
C ARG A 99 3.98 -9.02 3.55
N ILE A 100 2.76 -9.15 3.04
CA ILE A 100 2.55 -9.44 1.61
C ILE A 100 2.89 -8.23 0.74
N ILE A 101 2.67 -7.02 1.23
CA ILE A 101 3.08 -5.79 0.53
C ILE A 101 4.61 -5.74 0.41
N ILE A 102 5.33 -6.02 1.50
CA ILE A 102 6.80 -6.07 1.51
C ILE A 102 7.30 -7.14 0.53
N ALA A 103 6.72 -8.33 0.58
CA ALA A 103 7.09 -9.43 -0.32
C ALA A 103 6.87 -9.05 -1.79
N THR A 104 5.76 -8.39 -2.09
CA THR A 104 5.45 -7.92 -3.44
C THR A 104 6.52 -6.94 -3.92
N ALA A 105 6.86 -5.96 -3.10
CA ALA A 105 7.87 -4.96 -3.44
C ALA A 105 9.24 -5.60 -3.69
N LEU A 106 9.63 -6.56 -2.86
CA LEU A 106 10.90 -7.26 -3.04
C LEU A 106 10.93 -8.08 -4.33
N CYS A 107 9.85 -8.79 -4.64
CA CYS A 107 9.77 -9.61 -5.85
C CYS A 107 9.74 -8.77 -7.13
N GLU A 108 9.07 -7.63 -7.09
CA GLU A 108 8.88 -6.76 -8.27
C GLU A 108 9.87 -5.60 -8.34
N GLU A 109 10.80 -5.53 -7.41
CA GLU A 109 11.80 -4.45 -7.34
C GLU A 109 11.15 -3.07 -7.30
N MET A 110 10.14 -2.94 -6.44
CA MET A 110 9.42 -1.70 -6.22
C MET A 110 9.88 -1.01 -4.93
N MET A 111 9.83 0.32 -4.92
CA MET A 111 9.96 1.10 -3.71
C MET A 111 8.59 1.21 -3.04
N ILE A 112 8.52 1.07 -1.72
CA ILE A 112 7.26 1.23 -0.99
C ILE A 112 7.09 2.68 -0.54
N LEU A 113 5.98 3.29 -0.88
CA LEU A 113 5.60 4.60 -0.35
C LEU A 113 4.81 4.37 0.94
N THR A 114 5.44 4.63 2.08
CA THR A 114 4.88 4.29 3.39
C THR A 114 5.42 5.18 4.51
N ALA A 115 4.54 5.55 5.43
CA ALA A 115 4.88 6.20 6.69
C ALA A 115 5.04 5.20 7.84
N ASP A 116 4.77 3.91 7.60
CA ASP A 116 4.73 2.90 8.65
C ASP A 116 6.14 2.47 9.04
N GLU A 117 6.53 2.79 10.28
CA GLU A 117 7.83 2.44 10.83
C GLU A 117 8.08 0.92 10.86
N ASN A 118 7.04 0.11 10.97
CA ASN A 118 7.17 -1.34 10.98
C ASN A 118 7.59 -1.87 9.60
N ILE A 119 7.07 -1.27 8.53
CA ILE A 119 7.50 -1.62 7.16
C ILE A 119 8.93 -1.14 6.93
N GLN A 120 9.25 0.06 7.40
CA GLN A 120 10.57 0.68 7.22
C GLN A 120 11.70 -0.10 7.91
N LYS A 121 11.38 -0.95 8.88
CA LYS A 121 12.36 -1.81 9.57
C LYS A 121 12.80 -3.01 8.74
N TYR A 122 12.09 -3.35 7.68
CA TYR A 122 12.47 -4.44 6.79
C TYR A 122 13.55 -3.98 5.82
N ASP A 123 14.29 -4.94 5.28
CA ASP A 123 15.30 -4.67 4.24
C ASP A 123 14.59 -4.52 2.88
N VAL A 124 13.92 -3.40 2.73
CA VAL A 124 13.14 -3.04 1.55
C VAL A 124 13.33 -1.54 1.28
N SER A 125 13.32 -1.16 0.01
CA SER A 125 13.39 0.25 -0.37
C SER A 125 12.06 0.93 -0.03
N TRP A 126 12.12 2.07 0.63
CA TRP A 126 10.93 2.84 0.98
C TRP A 126 11.20 4.34 0.90
N VAL A 127 10.14 5.10 0.83
CA VAL A 127 10.18 6.56 0.79
C VAL A 127 8.98 7.14 1.54
N TRP A 128 9.23 8.26 2.21
CA TRP A 128 8.18 9.03 2.88
C TRP A 128 8.57 10.51 3.02
#